data_e931baeefbd6e854c25c52e51eb810fd
#
_entry.id   e931baeefbd6e854c25c52e51eb810fd
#
_cell.length_a   1.000
_cell.length_b   1.000
_cell.length_c   1.000
_cell.angle_alpha   90.00
_cell.angle_beta   90.00
_cell.angle_gamma   90.00
#
_symmetry.space_group_name_H-M   'P 1'
#
loop_
_entity.id
_entity.type
_entity.pdbx_description
1 polymer ?
#
loop_
_entity_poly.entity_id
_entity_poly.type
_entity_poly.pdbx_seq_one_letter_code
_entity_poly.pdbx_strand_id
1 'polypeptide(L)'
;LSEVSKARAKDFGFLQRRHEQNKRFVPNHRQAVRQYSNKIALAKNQRGIYSLDTSIGCASGMANEVGGCYNDCYAAKAAKLYGYDFSKTVLRYFENEYHRRRVMNQINRIPLDFVRIGSSGDPSENWDHTISILKQIDKCNKQIVIITRHWTALADEHLQYLSTINVCFNTSASALDKPEVLKNCLEQYERLKPYCKSILRIVSCEFNTENETGKTLSDIQHLLFKNEDTLDTVLRVNKNNRLAKEGIIKVKQSTFLGKKALISKFNKKTYFGKCSTCHEMCGIRISNEAHSYVGGVPL
;
A
#
# COMPACT_ATOMS: atom_id res chain seq x y z
N LEU A 1 -0.38 -20.73 -13.91
CA LEU A 1 -1.57 -19.88 -13.61
C LEU A 1 -2.89 -20.66 -13.70
N SER A 2 -3.03 -21.71 -14.54
CA SER A 2 -4.28 -22.46 -14.76
C SER A 2 -4.70 -23.37 -13.60
N GLU A 3 -3.79 -23.97 -12.85
CA GLU A 3 -4.10 -24.86 -11.73
C GLU A 3 -4.43 -24.12 -10.43
N VAL A 4 -3.78 -22.99 -10.20
CA VAL A 4 -4.08 -22.09 -9.06
C VAL A 4 -5.50 -21.50 -9.17
N SER A 5 -6.02 -21.29 -10.39
CA SER A 5 -7.36 -20.72 -10.58
C SER A 5 -8.50 -21.70 -10.27
N LYS A 6 -8.29 -23.02 -10.47
CA LYS A 6 -9.33 -24.05 -10.27
C LYS A 6 -9.54 -24.45 -8.80
N ALA A 7 -8.49 -24.53 -8.01
CA ALA A 7 -8.59 -24.78 -6.57
C ALA A 7 -9.29 -23.63 -5.81
N ARG A 8 -9.17 -22.39 -6.31
CA ARG A 8 -9.72 -21.18 -5.71
C ARG A 8 -11.23 -21.02 -5.81
N ALA A 9 -11.88 -21.56 -6.86
CA ALA A 9 -13.30 -21.30 -7.11
C ALA A 9 -14.24 -21.87 -6.02
N LYS A 10 -13.86 -22.95 -5.34
CA LYS A 10 -14.67 -23.60 -4.29
C LYS A 10 -14.57 -22.88 -2.93
N ASP A 11 -13.38 -22.46 -2.53
CA ASP A 11 -13.15 -21.85 -1.19
C ASP A 11 -13.54 -20.37 -1.11
N PHE A 12 -13.45 -19.63 -2.22
CA PHE A 12 -13.86 -18.23 -2.29
C PHE A 12 -15.38 -18.02 -2.21
N GLY A 13 -16.18 -18.97 -2.62
CA GLY A 13 -17.64 -18.92 -2.42
C GLY A 13 -18.07 -18.83 -0.94
N PHE A 14 -17.20 -19.31 -0.02
CA PHE A 14 -17.41 -19.17 1.41
C PHE A 14 -17.09 -17.75 1.91
N LEU A 15 -16.05 -17.12 1.38
CA LEU A 15 -15.66 -15.75 1.73
C LEU A 15 -16.68 -14.72 1.15
N GLN A 16 -17.18 -14.93 -0.06
CA GLN A 16 -18.18 -14.07 -0.69
C GLN A 16 -19.54 -14.09 0.04
N ARG A 17 -20.04 -15.25 0.44
CA ARG A 17 -21.36 -15.36 1.12
C ARG A 17 -21.42 -14.67 2.48
N ARG A 18 -20.30 -14.43 3.16
CA ARG A 18 -20.24 -13.66 4.43
C ARG A 18 -20.08 -12.15 4.22
N HIS A 19 -19.73 -11.67 3.05
CA HIS A 19 -19.62 -10.24 2.76
C HIS A 19 -20.96 -9.51 2.72
N GLU A 20 -22.05 -10.21 2.34
CA GLU A 20 -23.38 -9.58 2.23
C GLU A 20 -24.01 -9.22 3.57
N GLN A 21 -23.51 -9.75 4.70
CA GLN A 21 -24.05 -9.49 6.03
C GLN A 21 -23.38 -8.29 6.75
N ASN A 22 -22.35 -7.68 6.22
CA ASN A 22 -21.72 -6.54 6.84
C ASN A 22 -22.38 -5.23 6.41
N LYS A 23 -23.34 -4.78 7.23
CA LYS A 23 -24.02 -3.49 7.13
C LYS A 23 -23.03 -2.35 6.88
N ARG A 24 -23.34 -1.50 5.89
CA ARG A 24 -22.66 -0.25 5.55
C ARG A 24 -22.27 0.50 6.83
N PHE A 25 -21.02 0.96 6.87
CA PHE A 25 -20.57 1.89 7.90
C PHE A 25 -21.41 3.17 7.81
N VAL A 26 -22.33 3.35 8.78
CA VAL A 26 -23.04 4.61 8.97
C VAL A 26 -22.26 5.40 10.02
N PRO A 27 -21.71 6.57 9.71
CA PRO A 27 -21.11 7.43 10.72
C PRO A 27 -22.15 7.77 11.77
N ASN A 28 -21.76 7.78 13.05
CA ASN A 28 -22.64 8.27 14.11
C ASN A 28 -23.10 9.70 13.79
N HIS A 29 -24.39 9.91 13.62
CA HIS A 29 -25.04 11.10 13.07
C HIS A 29 -24.82 12.42 13.85
N ARG A 30 -23.91 12.49 14.83
CA ARG A 30 -23.74 13.67 15.71
C ARG A 30 -22.41 14.42 15.57
N GLN A 31 -21.47 13.95 14.76
CA GLN A 31 -20.25 14.73 14.48
C GLN A 31 -20.24 15.17 13.02
N ALA A 32 -20.14 16.48 12.81
CA ALA A 32 -19.92 17.04 11.49
C ALA A 32 -18.67 16.37 10.88
N VAL A 33 -18.83 15.69 9.74
CA VAL A 33 -17.72 15.04 9.05
C VAL A 33 -16.78 16.13 8.54
N ARG A 34 -15.53 16.11 8.99
CA ARG A 34 -14.53 17.05 8.51
C ARG A 34 -14.26 16.81 7.03
N GLN A 35 -14.09 17.88 6.28
CA GLN A 35 -13.70 17.80 4.87
C GLN A 35 -12.19 17.79 4.75
N TYR A 36 -11.67 16.91 3.90
CA TYR A 36 -10.27 16.95 3.53
C TYR A 36 -9.91 18.23 2.76
N SER A 37 -8.72 18.76 3.03
CA SER A 37 -8.17 19.81 2.20
C SER A 37 -7.79 19.26 0.83
N ASN A 38 -8.22 19.95 -0.23
CA ASN A 38 -7.80 19.68 -1.60
C ASN A 38 -6.43 20.30 -1.96
N LYS A 39 -5.74 20.89 -0.99
CA LYS A 39 -4.45 21.52 -1.17
C LYS A 39 -3.32 20.50 -1.01
N ILE A 40 -2.40 20.43 -1.96
CA ILE A 40 -1.16 19.68 -1.85
C ILE A 40 -0.30 20.26 -0.73
N ALA A 41 0.26 19.39 0.10
CA ALA A 41 1.23 19.78 1.11
C ALA A 41 2.23 18.65 1.36
N LEU A 42 3.48 19.00 1.53
CA LEU A 42 4.49 18.05 2.01
C LEU A 42 4.24 17.78 3.49
N ALA A 43 4.04 16.51 3.84
CA ALA A 43 3.78 16.05 5.20
C ALA A 43 4.85 15.06 5.65
N LYS A 44 5.23 15.10 6.94
CA LYS A 44 6.12 14.12 7.54
C LYS A 44 5.34 13.25 8.51
N ASN A 45 5.35 11.94 8.30
CA ASN A 45 4.69 11.00 9.20
C ASN A 45 5.58 10.64 10.41
N GLN A 46 5.02 9.91 11.40
CA GLN A 46 5.73 9.50 12.61
C GLN A 46 6.94 8.58 12.34
N ARG A 47 6.98 7.90 11.19
CA ARG A 47 8.13 7.07 10.76
C ARG A 47 9.25 7.88 10.12
N GLY A 48 9.10 9.19 9.97
CA GLY A 48 10.08 10.06 9.34
C GLY A 48 10.00 10.13 7.82
N ILE A 49 8.96 9.55 7.19
CA ILE A 49 8.73 9.67 5.74
C ILE A 49 8.08 11.01 5.43
N TYR A 50 8.60 11.65 4.41
CA TYR A 50 7.97 12.79 3.76
C TYR A 50 7.09 12.31 2.60
N SER A 51 5.85 12.75 2.59
CA SER A 51 4.87 12.39 1.56
C SER A 51 4.17 13.61 0.98
N LEU A 52 3.85 13.49 -0.30
CA LEU A 52 3.06 14.43 -1.06
C LEU A 52 1.92 13.64 -1.71
N ASP A 53 0.79 13.53 -1.02
CA ASP A 53 -0.32 12.74 -1.55
C ASP A 53 -1.09 13.55 -2.61
N THR A 54 -1.27 12.99 -3.81
CA THR A 54 -2.05 13.55 -4.92
C THR A 54 -3.54 13.41 -4.70
N SER A 55 -3.93 12.43 -3.89
CA SER A 55 -5.27 12.21 -3.40
C SER A 55 -5.26 11.87 -1.92
N ILE A 56 -6.36 12.10 -1.23
CA ILE A 56 -6.58 11.70 0.16
C ILE A 56 -7.94 11.01 0.28
N GLY A 57 -8.02 9.97 1.11
CA GLY A 57 -9.15 9.03 1.07
C GLY A 57 -8.91 7.94 0.02
N CYS A 58 -9.70 6.89 0.03
CA CYS A 58 -9.58 5.75 -0.88
C CYS A 58 -10.95 5.08 -1.02
N ALA A 59 -11.72 5.56 -2.00
CA ALA A 59 -13.07 5.07 -2.27
C ALA A 59 -13.04 3.59 -2.67
N SER A 60 -12.15 3.22 -3.57
CA SER A 60 -12.00 1.83 -4.05
C SER A 60 -11.57 0.87 -2.93
N GLY A 61 -10.63 1.27 -2.07
CA GLY A 61 -10.21 0.45 -0.94
C GLY A 61 -11.31 0.24 0.09
N MET A 62 -12.13 1.26 0.35
CA MET A 62 -13.27 1.19 1.27
C MET A 62 -14.46 0.43 0.68
N ALA A 63 -14.66 0.46 -0.64
CA ALA A 63 -15.66 -0.34 -1.34
C ALA A 63 -15.28 -1.83 -1.36
N ASN A 64 -13.97 -2.12 -1.41
CA ASN A 64 -13.47 -3.49 -1.46
C ASN A 64 -13.61 -4.20 -0.10
N GLU A 65 -13.32 -3.50 1.01
CA GLU A 65 -13.43 -4.05 2.37
C GLU A 65 -13.84 -2.99 3.40
N VAL A 66 -14.68 -3.41 4.37
CA VAL A 66 -15.06 -2.56 5.50
C VAL A 66 -13.82 -2.23 6.35
N GLY A 67 -13.49 -0.95 6.47
CA GLY A 67 -12.28 -0.49 7.16
C GLY A 67 -11.05 -0.40 6.27
N GLY A 68 -11.22 -0.57 4.94
CA GLY A 68 -10.16 -0.55 3.93
C GLY A 68 -9.37 -1.85 3.86
N CYS A 69 -8.25 -1.83 3.16
CA CYS A 69 -7.46 -3.03 2.88
C CYS A 69 -7.25 -3.91 4.11
N TYR A 70 -7.61 -5.20 4.00
CA TYR A 70 -7.47 -6.23 5.05
C TYR A 70 -8.25 -5.94 6.34
N ASN A 71 -9.30 -5.12 6.29
CA ASN A 71 -10.05 -4.57 7.44
C ASN A 71 -9.18 -3.79 8.44
N ASP A 72 -7.97 -3.42 8.07
CA ASP A 72 -6.98 -2.84 8.98
C ASP A 72 -6.16 -1.71 8.34
N CYS A 73 -6.75 -0.98 7.38
CA CYS A 73 -6.09 0.17 6.76
C CYS A 73 -5.78 1.25 7.81
N TYR A 74 -4.49 1.54 7.98
CA TYR A 74 -4.05 2.53 8.96
C TYR A 74 -4.54 3.95 8.64
N ALA A 75 -4.67 4.28 7.33
CA ALA A 75 -5.14 5.58 6.89
C ALA A 75 -6.64 5.75 7.14
N ALA A 76 -7.44 4.70 6.90
CA ALA A 76 -8.86 4.68 7.24
C ALA A 76 -9.09 4.83 8.76
N LYS A 77 -8.27 4.15 9.59
CA LYS A 77 -8.31 4.30 11.06
C LYS A 77 -7.97 5.71 11.51
N ALA A 78 -6.92 6.30 10.94
CA ALA A 78 -6.53 7.68 11.25
C ALA A 78 -7.63 8.66 10.83
N ALA A 79 -8.19 8.51 9.64
CA ALA A 79 -9.30 9.31 9.16
C ALA A 79 -10.49 9.25 10.12
N LYS A 80 -10.91 8.05 10.52
CA LYS A 80 -11.99 7.84 11.50
C LYS A 80 -11.71 8.53 12.84
N LEU A 81 -10.45 8.40 13.34
CA LEU A 81 -10.05 9.03 14.61
C LEU A 81 -10.19 10.54 14.58
N TYR A 82 -9.89 11.17 13.43
CA TYR A 82 -9.95 12.63 13.26
C TYR A 82 -11.27 13.12 12.66
N GLY A 83 -12.28 12.26 12.49
CA GLY A 83 -13.62 12.62 12.00
C GLY A 83 -13.69 12.86 10.48
N TYR A 84 -12.80 12.25 9.69
CA TYR A 84 -12.85 12.29 8.23
C TYR A 84 -13.53 11.04 7.65
N ASP A 85 -14.19 11.21 6.51
CA ASP A 85 -14.74 10.12 5.71
C ASP A 85 -13.71 9.60 4.70
N PHE A 86 -13.06 8.48 5.00
CA PHE A 86 -12.03 7.89 4.15
C PHE A 86 -12.58 7.20 2.89
N SER A 87 -13.91 6.98 2.83
CA SER A 87 -14.57 6.42 1.63
C SER A 87 -14.75 7.45 0.50
N LYS A 88 -14.41 8.70 0.75
CA LYS A 88 -14.43 9.79 -0.24
C LYS A 88 -13.00 10.12 -0.65
N THR A 89 -12.70 9.93 -1.91
CA THR A 89 -11.43 10.36 -2.50
C THR A 89 -11.50 11.84 -2.85
N VAL A 90 -10.56 12.62 -2.33
CA VAL A 90 -10.41 14.05 -2.62
C VAL A 90 -9.09 14.27 -3.36
N LEU A 91 -9.17 14.74 -4.59
CA LEU A 91 -7.99 15.10 -5.40
C LEU A 91 -7.39 16.40 -4.86
N ARG A 92 -6.06 16.47 -4.88
CA ARG A 92 -5.30 17.59 -4.30
C ARG A 92 -4.51 18.33 -5.36
N TYR A 93 -4.50 19.65 -5.27
CA TYR A 93 -3.95 20.54 -6.28
C TYR A 93 -2.95 21.54 -5.69
N PHE A 94 -2.04 22.05 -6.51
CA PHE A 94 -1.34 23.28 -6.19
C PHE A 94 -2.28 24.46 -6.42
N GLU A 95 -2.39 25.37 -5.46
CA GLU A 95 -3.28 26.53 -5.54
C GLU A 95 -2.87 27.50 -6.66
N ASN A 96 -1.57 27.64 -6.86
CA ASN A 96 -0.96 28.50 -7.87
C ASN A 96 0.54 28.16 -8.02
N GLU A 97 1.22 28.84 -8.93
CA GLU A 97 2.64 28.61 -9.22
C GLU A 97 3.56 28.93 -8.02
N TYR A 98 3.26 29.96 -7.22
CA TYR A 98 4.02 30.26 -6.02
C TYR A 98 3.94 29.13 -5.00
N HIS A 99 2.75 28.59 -4.80
CA HIS A 99 2.54 27.42 -3.92
C HIS A 99 3.31 26.21 -4.43
N ARG A 100 3.25 25.91 -5.72
CA ARG A 100 4.01 24.82 -6.35
C ARG A 100 5.51 24.96 -6.10
N ARG A 101 6.10 26.13 -6.39
CA ARG A 101 7.53 26.41 -6.16
C ARG A 101 7.92 26.24 -4.69
N ARG A 102 7.08 26.71 -3.77
CA ARG A 102 7.32 26.53 -2.35
C ARG A 102 7.37 25.06 -1.94
N VAL A 103 6.44 24.24 -2.41
CA VAL A 103 6.42 22.78 -2.13
C VAL A 103 7.64 22.12 -2.77
N MET A 104 8.01 22.45 -4.00
CA MET A 104 9.22 21.97 -4.65
C MET A 104 10.48 22.26 -3.83
N ASN A 105 10.63 23.49 -3.35
CA ASN A 105 11.76 23.86 -2.48
C ASN A 105 11.76 23.06 -1.17
N GLN A 106 10.60 22.76 -0.61
CA GLN A 106 10.49 21.89 0.56
C GLN A 106 10.94 20.46 0.25
N ILE A 107 10.49 19.88 -0.89
CA ILE A 107 10.90 18.54 -1.34
C ILE A 107 12.43 18.48 -1.48
N ASN A 108 13.05 19.45 -2.13
CA ASN A 108 14.47 19.47 -2.38
C ASN A 108 15.32 19.55 -1.09
N ARG A 109 14.74 20.05 0.00
CA ARG A 109 15.39 20.19 1.31
C ARG A 109 15.15 19.03 2.28
N ILE A 110 14.32 18.04 1.93
CA ILE A 110 14.13 16.88 2.84
C ILE A 110 15.44 16.10 2.97
N PRO A 111 15.72 15.53 4.16
CA PRO A 111 16.96 14.78 4.40
C PRO A 111 16.97 13.37 3.79
N LEU A 112 15.85 12.90 3.25
CA LEU A 112 15.75 11.61 2.55
C LEU A 112 16.01 11.79 1.06
N ASP A 113 16.48 10.74 0.41
CA ASP A 113 16.75 10.72 -1.04
C ASP A 113 15.47 10.61 -1.87
N PHE A 114 14.31 10.49 -1.23
CA PHE A 114 13.03 10.33 -1.89
C PHE A 114 11.89 11.06 -1.19
N VAL A 115 10.85 11.34 -1.96
CA VAL A 115 9.51 11.74 -1.49
C VAL A 115 8.50 10.66 -1.88
N ARG A 116 7.51 10.40 -1.00
CA ARG A 116 6.52 9.35 -1.22
C ARG A 116 5.17 9.93 -1.62
N ILE A 117 4.49 9.23 -2.56
CA ILE A 117 3.09 9.41 -2.91
C ILE A 117 2.32 8.14 -2.49
N GLY A 118 1.09 8.28 -2.05
CA GLY A 118 0.26 7.15 -1.61
C GLY A 118 0.41 6.81 -0.12
N SER A 119 0.40 7.83 0.75
CA SER A 119 0.41 7.66 2.21
C SER A 119 -0.96 7.64 2.84
N SER A 120 -1.86 8.53 2.40
CA SER A 120 -3.19 8.73 2.99
C SER A 120 -4.31 8.64 1.95
N GLY A 121 -4.02 8.11 0.79
CA GLY A 121 -4.89 7.80 -0.32
C GLY A 121 -4.15 6.88 -1.27
N ASP A 122 -4.83 6.42 -2.30
CA ASP A 122 -4.20 5.66 -3.37
C ASP A 122 -4.13 6.51 -4.63
N PRO A 123 -2.94 6.73 -5.21
CA PRO A 123 -2.78 7.55 -6.43
C PRO A 123 -3.53 6.98 -7.64
N SER A 124 -3.82 5.68 -7.65
CA SER A 124 -4.57 5.02 -8.72
C SER A 124 -6.08 5.30 -8.69
N GLU A 125 -6.59 5.99 -7.70
CA GLU A 125 -7.97 6.48 -7.72
C GLU A 125 -8.21 7.43 -8.93
N ASN A 126 -7.14 8.13 -9.38
CA ASN A 126 -7.16 8.92 -10.61
C ASN A 126 -5.72 9.09 -11.14
N TRP A 127 -5.34 8.26 -12.12
CA TRP A 127 -3.99 8.32 -12.70
C TRP A 127 -3.73 9.60 -13.50
N ASP A 128 -4.70 10.08 -14.29
CA ASP A 128 -4.54 11.31 -15.07
C ASP A 128 -4.17 12.48 -14.16
N HIS A 129 -4.89 12.60 -13.05
CA HIS A 129 -4.60 13.62 -12.04
C HIS A 129 -3.23 13.40 -11.41
N THR A 130 -2.91 12.16 -10.98
CA THR A 130 -1.61 11.84 -10.37
C THR A 130 -0.47 12.18 -11.32
N ILE A 131 -0.55 11.78 -12.59
CA ILE A 131 0.44 12.10 -13.62
C ILE A 131 0.54 13.63 -13.84
N SER A 132 -0.59 14.34 -13.84
CA SER A 132 -0.57 15.81 -13.96
C SER A 132 0.20 16.49 -12.83
N ILE A 133 0.09 15.97 -11.61
CA ILE A 133 0.87 16.47 -10.46
C ILE A 133 2.35 16.07 -10.58
N LEU A 134 2.64 14.84 -11.02
CA LEU A 134 4.02 14.39 -11.26
C LEU A 134 4.74 15.31 -12.24
N LYS A 135 4.12 15.66 -13.37
CA LYS A 135 4.66 16.61 -14.37
C LYS A 135 4.99 17.98 -13.78
N GLN A 136 4.36 18.35 -12.67
CA GLN A 136 4.62 19.63 -11.99
C GLN A 136 5.77 19.55 -10.98
N ILE A 137 6.22 18.32 -10.59
CA ILE A 137 7.26 18.10 -9.60
C ILE A 137 8.43 17.23 -10.10
N ASP A 138 8.42 16.77 -11.34
CA ASP A 138 9.41 15.85 -11.93
C ASP A 138 10.84 16.39 -11.93
N LYS A 139 11.00 17.72 -11.86
CA LYS A 139 12.31 18.40 -11.75
C LYS A 139 12.85 18.49 -10.31
N CYS A 140 12.20 17.84 -9.34
CA CYS A 140 12.76 17.77 -7.98
C CYS A 140 14.04 16.91 -7.98
N ASN A 141 14.95 17.22 -7.05
CA ASN A 141 16.22 16.48 -6.90
C ASN A 141 16.08 15.20 -6.06
N LYS A 142 14.85 14.70 -5.89
CA LYS A 142 14.53 13.50 -5.10
C LYS A 142 13.87 12.46 -5.99
N GLN A 143 14.15 11.18 -5.72
CA GLN A 143 13.39 10.13 -6.34
C GLN A 143 11.93 10.16 -5.87
N ILE A 144 10.99 9.95 -6.77
CA ILE A 144 9.57 9.87 -6.44
C ILE A 144 9.20 8.40 -6.21
N VAL A 145 8.75 8.07 -5.01
CA VAL A 145 8.27 6.71 -4.69
C VAL A 145 6.76 6.70 -4.65
N ILE A 146 6.14 5.93 -5.51
CA ILE A 146 4.68 5.78 -5.58
C ILE A 146 4.28 4.44 -4.98
N ILE A 147 3.40 4.45 -3.98
CA ILE A 147 2.80 3.24 -3.40
C ILE A 147 1.35 3.18 -3.81
N THR A 148 0.95 2.09 -4.47
CA THR A 148 -0.39 1.95 -5.03
C THR A 148 -0.86 0.51 -5.01
N ARG A 149 -2.18 0.32 -5.05
CA ARG A 149 -2.86 -0.96 -5.25
C ARG A 149 -3.36 -1.13 -6.68
N HIS A 150 -3.13 -0.13 -7.54
CA HIS A 150 -3.63 -0.12 -8.91
C HIS A 150 -5.12 -0.42 -9.02
N TRP A 151 -5.95 0.32 -8.25
CA TRP A 151 -7.40 0.21 -8.35
C TRP A 151 -7.90 0.46 -9.78
N THR A 152 -7.21 1.32 -10.52
CA THR A 152 -7.34 1.49 -11.95
C THR A 152 -6.00 1.22 -12.64
N ALA A 153 -6.04 0.75 -13.88
CA ALA A 153 -4.84 0.50 -14.68
C ALA A 153 -4.23 1.82 -15.18
N LEU A 154 -2.89 1.84 -15.33
CA LEU A 154 -2.20 2.91 -16.02
C LEU A 154 -2.45 2.83 -17.53
N ALA A 155 -2.68 3.97 -18.19
CA ALA A 155 -2.68 4.05 -19.63
C ALA A 155 -1.26 3.95 -20.21
N ASP A 156 -1.09 3.56 -21.47
CA ASP A 156 0.23 3.39 -22.09
C ASP A 156 0.99 4.71 -22.19
N GLU A 157 0.29 5.82 -22.41
CA GLU A 157 0.87 7.17 -22.40
C GLU A 157 1.45 7.56 -21.03
N HIS A 158 0.83 7.09 -19.94
CA HIS A 158 1.38 7.27 -18.59
C HIS A 158 2.67 6.49 -18.41
N LEU A 159 2.74 5.24 -18.88
CA LEU A 159 3.95 4.43 -18.81
C LEU A 159 5.11 5.07 -19.56
N GLN A 160 4.84 5.62 -20.74
CA GLN A 160 5.85 6.34 -21.54
C GLN A 160 6.39 7.58 -20.80
N TYR A 161 5.52 8.39 -20.20
CA TYR A 161 5.96 9.51 -19.38
C TYR A 161 6.80 9.05 -18.19
N LEU A 162 6.38 7.99 -17.49
CA LEU A 162 7.09 7.47 -16.31
C LEU A 162 8.51 7.01 -16.61
N SER A 163 8.80 6.56 -17.84
CA SER A 163 10.16 6.20 -18.27
C SER A 163 11.11 7.41 -18.38
N THR A 164 10.59 8.63 -18.39
CA THR A 164 11.39 9.86 -18.52
C THR A 164 11.74 10.52 -17.19
N ILE A 165 11.22 10.00 -16.07
CA ILE A 165 11.41 10.59 -14.74
C ILE A 165 12.02 9.59 -13.74
N ASN A 166 12.68 10.10 -12.69
CA ASN A 166 13.25 9.28 -11.64
C ASN A 166 12.16 8.81 -10.65
N VAL A 167 11.48 7.72 -10.98
CA VAL A 167 10.37 7.16 -10.20
C VAL A 167 10.62 5.71 -9.81
N CYS A 168 10.14 5.31 -8.63
CA CYS A 168 10.10 3.93 -8.15
C CYS A 168 8.66 3.59 -7.77
N PHE A 169 8.06 2.63 -8.45
CA PHE A 169 6.73 2.13 -8.10
C PHE A 169 6.81 1.01 -7.08
N ASN A 170 5.95 1.06 -6.09
CA ASN A 170 5.69 -0.01 -5.15
C ASN A 170 4.25 -0.49 -5.35
N THR A 171 4.09 -1.53 -6.14
CA THR A 171 2.80 -2.21 -6.31
C THR A 171 2.51 -3.02 -5.06
N SER A 172 1.51 -2.61 -4.28
CA SER A 172 1.18 -3.26 -3.02
C SER A 172 0.22 -4.43 -3.24
N ALA A 173 0.65 -5.63 -2.88
CA ALA A 173 -0.09 -6.88 -3.02
C ALA A 173 -0.02 -7.72 -1.73
N SER A 174 -0.91 -8.69 -1.59
CA SER A 174 -0.91 -9.65 -0.48
C SER A 174 -1.61 -10.94 -0.90
N ALA A 175 -1.28 -12.04 -0.25
CA ALA A 175 -2.06 -13.27 -0.34
C ALA A 175 -3.51 -13.10 0.19
N LEU A 176 -3.75 -12.05 0.98
CA LEU A 176 -5.08 -11.70 1.51
C LEU A 176 -5.98 -11.01 0.47
N ASP A 177 -5.43 -10.63 -0.68
CA ASP A 177 -6.19 -9.96 -1.72
C ASP A 177 -7.20 -10.89 -2.39
N LYS A 178 -8.31 -10.32 -2.83
CA LYS A 178 -9.20 -11.01 -3.75
C LYS A 178 -8.44 -11.38 -5.03
N PRO A 179 -8.76 -12.52 -5.68
CA PRO A 179 -8.01 -12.98 -6.85
C PRO A 179 -7.91 -11.95 -7.98
N GLU A 180 -9.01 -11.26 -8.25
CA GLU A 180 -9.06 -10.22 -9.28
C GLU A 180 -8.17 -9.01 -8.94
N VAL A 181 -8.13 -8.60 -7.67
CA VAL A 181 -7.26 -7.51 -7.19
C VAL A 181 -5.79 -7.93 -7.27
N LEU A 182 -5.48 -9.15 -6.81
CA LEU A 182 -4.12 -9.67 -6.86
C LEU A 182 -3.63 -9.81 -8.30
N LYS A 183 -4.46 -10.35 -9.19
CA LYS A 183 -4.16 -10.50 -10.62
C LYS A 183 -3.84 -9.12 -11.22
N ASN A 184 -4.71 -8.13 -11.02
CA ASN A 184 -4.47 -6.78 -11.54
C ASN A 184 -3.19 -6.16 -10.98
N CYS A 185 -2.92 -6.31 -9.67
CA CYS A 185 -1.68 -5.83 -9.08
C CYS A 185 -0.44 -6.43 -9.77
N LEU A 186 -0.44 -7.75 -10.00
CA LEU A 186 0.68 -8.45 -10.65
C LEU A 186 0.84 -8.03 -12.12
N GLU A 187 -0.26 -7.88 -12.86
CA GLU A 187 -0.25 -7.39 -14.23
C GLU A 187 0.35 -5.97 -14.33
N GLN A 188 -0.06 -5.06 -13.44
CA GLN A 188 0.48 -3.70 -13.42
C GLN A 188 1.94 -3.65 -12.97
N TYR A 189 2.33 -4.50 -12.01
CA TYR A 189 3.74 -4.63 -11.60
C TYR A 189 4.63 -5.04 -12.78
N GLU A 190 4.23 -6.05 -13.56
CA GLU A 190 4.97 -6.50 -14.74
C GLU A 190 4.99 -5.44 -15.85
N ARG A 191 3.85 -4.77 -16.12
CA ARG A 191 3.77 -3.70 -17.11
C ARG A 191 4.68 -2.51 -16.81
N LEU A 192 4.99 -2.24 -15.56
CA LEU A 192 5.83 -1.12 -15.15
C LEU A 192 7.33 -1.40 -15.33
N LYS A 193 7.78 -2.65 -15.26
CA LYS A 193 9.21 -3.03 -15.31
C LYS A 193 9.99 -2.45 -16.48
N PRO A 194 9.46 -2.41 -17.73
CA PRO A 194 10.18 -1.83 -18.86
C PRO A 194 10.34 -0.31 -18.81
N TYR A 195 9.57 0.38 -17.97
CA TYR A 195 9.47 1.85 -17.98
C TYR A 195 10.11 2.52 -16.77
N CYS A 196 10.11 1.85 -15.63
CA CYS A 196 10.67 2.41 -14.40
C CYS A 196 10.99 1.31 -13.38
N LYS A 197 11.65 1.69 -12.29
CA LYS A 197 11.88 0.76 -11.18
C LYS A 197 10.55 0.32 -10.60
N SER A 198 10.22 -0.96 -10.74
CA SER A 198 8.98 -1.58 -10.27
C SER A 198 9.27 -2.57 -9.14
N ILE A 199 8.65 -2.37 -7.98
CA ILE A 199 8.83 -3.19 -6.78
C ILE A 199 7.50 -3.84 -6.43
N LEU A 200 7.48 -5.16 -6.24
CA LEU A 200 6.33 -5.85 -5.68
C LEU A 200 6.39 -5.78 -4.14
N ARG A 201 5.61 -4.86 -3.58
CA ARG A 201 5.50 -4.65 -2.14
C ARG A 201 4.49 -5.61 -1.53
N ILE A 202 4.98 -6.69 -0.93
CA ILE A 202 4.14 -7.74 -0.36
C ILE A 202 3.78 -7.39 1.09
N VAL A 203 2.47 -7.22 1.36
CA VAL A 203 1.97 -7.14 2.74
C VAL A 203 1.80 -8.56 3.25
N SER A 204 2.78 -9.01 4.02
CA SER A 204 2.92 -10.40 4.44
C SER A 204 2.35 -10.69 5.83
N CYS A 205 2.00 -11.95 6.05
CA CYS A 205 1.49 -12.46 7.31
C CYS A 205 2.21 -13.75 7.73
N GLU A 206 2.25 -14.03 9.03
CA GLU A 206 2.49 -15.38 9.54
C GLU A 206 1.15 -16.13 9.50
N PHE A 207 0.92 -16.92 8.45
CA PHE A 207 -0.30 -17.73 8.33
C PHE A 207 -0.26 -18.95 9.26
N ASN A 208 -1.42 -19.35 9.76
CA ASN A 208 -1.57 -20.58 10.51
C ASN A 208 -1.78 -21.76 9.54
N THR A 209 -0.74 -22.53 9.28
CA THR A 209 -0.76 -23.65 8.34
C THR A 209 -1.50 -24.90 8.86
N GLU A 210 -1.88 -24.94 10.14
CA GLU A 210 -2.79 -25.95 10.70
C GLU A 210 -4.25 -25.68 10.26
N ASN A 211 -4.56 -24.45 9.87
CA ASN A 211 -5.83 -24.05 9.29
C ASN A 211 -5.73 -24.14 7.77
N GLU A 212 -6.67 -24.82 7.10
CA GLU A 212 -6.66 -25.06 5.66
C GLU A 212 -6.60 -23.75 4.85
N THR A 213 -7.44 -22.76 5.22
CA THR A 213 -7.38 -21.42 4.62
C THR A 213 -6.02 -20.76 4.84
N GLY A 214 -5.48 -20.86 6.05
CA GLY A 214 -4.16 -20.33 6.36
C GLY A 214 -3.04 -20.99 5.55
N LYS A 215 -3.11 -22.30 5.34
CA LYS A 215 -2.17 -23.04 4.48
C LYS A 215 -2.24 -22.56 3.04
N THR A 216 -3.43 -22.46 2.44
CA THR A 216 -3.63 -21.97 1.07
C THR A 216 -3.08 -20.54 0.89
N LEU A 217 -3.35 -19.65 1.85
CA LEU A 217 -2.84 -18.27 1.80
C LEU A 217 -1.33 -18.21 1.97
N SER A 218 -0.74 -19.10 2.79
CA SER A 218 0.70 -19.26 2.92
C SER A 218 1.35 -19.64 1.59
N ASP A 219 0.79 -20.62 0.88
CA ASP A 219 1.30 -21.06 -0.42
C ASP A 219 1.25 -19.93 -1.46
N ILE A 220 0.16 -19.16 -1.49
CA ILE A 220 0.06 -17.97 -2.35
C ILE A 220 1.13 -16.94 -1.98
N GLN A 221 1.35 -16.69 -0.69
CA GLN A 221 2.38 -15.75 -0.24
C GLN A 221 3.79 -16.19 -0.66
N HIS A 222 4.12 -17.47 -0.55
CA HIS A 222 5.39 -18.01 -1.02
C HIS A 222 5.56 -17.81 -2.53
N LEU A 223 4.48 -17.97 -3.32
CA LEU A 223 4.53 -17.70 -4.76
C LEU A 223 4.77 -16.21 -5.07
N LEU A 224 4.19 -15.29 -4.27
CA LEU A 224 4.44 -13.85 -4.43
C LEU A 224 5.92 -13.51 -4.20
N PHE A 225 6.58 -14.14 -3.23
CA PHE A 225 7.99 -13.93 -2.95
C PHE A 225 8.96 -14.55 -3.97
N LYS A 226 8.46 -15.33 -4.93
CA LYS A 226 9.27 -15.80 -6.09
C LYS A 226 9.41 -14.76 -7.19
N ASN A 227 8.66 -13.65 -7.15
CA ASN A 227 8.85 -12.56 -8.10
C ASN A 227 10.14 -11.81 -7.79
N GLU A 228 10.70 -11.18 -8.83
CA GLU A 228 11.84 -10.28 -8.69
C GLU A 228 11.45 -9.01 -7.94
N ASP A 229 12.44 -8.28 -7.43
CA ASP A 229 12.28 -6.97 -6.79
C ASP A 229 11.13 -6.90 -5.78
N THR A 230 11.10 -7.86 -4.85
CA THR A 230 10.09 -7.90 -3.79
C THR A 230 10.51 -7.11 -2.56
N LEU A 231 9.53 -6.50 -1.88
CA LEU A 231 9.69 -5.79 -0.62
C LEU A 231 8.71 -6.34 0.41
N ASP A 232 9.21 -6.90 1.50
CA ASP A 232 8.38 -7.44 2.57
C ASP A 232 7.86 -6.35 3.51
N THR A 233 6.56 -6.31 3.73
CA THR A 233 5.89 -5.36 4.61
C THR A 233 4.99 -6.06 5.61
N VAL A 234 5.26 -5.83 6.89
CA VAL A 234 4.51 -6.41 8.01
C VAL A 234 3.05 -5.95 8.02
N LEU A 235 2.11 -6.90 8.11
CA LEU A 235 0.71 -6.57 8.39
C LEU A 235 0.56 -6.11 9.85
N ARG A 236 0.01 -4.91 10.04
CA ARG A 236 -0.40 -4.37 11.35
C ARG A 236 -1.88 -4.64 11.54
N VAL A 237 -2.23 -5.28 12.64
CA VAL A 237 -3.60 -5.66 12.93
C VAL A 237 -4.14 -4.97 14.17
N ASN A 238 -5.44 -4.80 14.27
CA ASN A 238 -6.10 -4.42 15.50
C ASN A 238 -6.54 -5.68 16.30
N LYS A 239 -6.85 -5.49 17.57
CA LYS A 239 -7.32 -6.59 18.47
C LYS A 239 -8.60 -7.29 17.98
N ASN A 240 -9.36 -6.64 17.11
CA ASN A 240 -10.60 -7.14 16.55
C ASN A 240 -10.48 -7.64 15.12
N ASN A 241 -9.23 -7.75 14.60
CA ASN A 241 -9.01 -8.26 13.25
C ASN A 241 -9.63 -9.64 13.09
N ARG A 242 -10.41 -9.80 12.04
CA ARG A 242 -11.17 -11.03 11.78
C ARG A 242 -10.26 -12.22 11.52
N LEU A 243 -9.21 -12.03 10.71
CA LEU A 243 -8.26 -13.11 10.36
C LEU A 243 -7.55 -13.67 11.59
N ALA A 244 -7.22 -12.79 12.56
CA ALA A 244 -6.65 -13.20 13.84
C ALA A 244 -7.65 -13.95 14.72
N LYS A 245 -8.92 -13.49 14.78
CA LYS A 245 -9.98 -14.14 15.55
C LYS A 245 -10.37 -15.52 14.99
N GLU A 246 -10.33 -15.67 13.68
CA GLU A 246 -10.61 -16.94 12.98
C GLU A 246 -9.38 -17.88 12.98
N GLY A 247 -8.26 -17.46 13.57
CA GLY A 247 -7.05 -18.27 13.64
C GLY A 247 -6.36 -18.50 12.29
N ILE A 248 -6.66 -17.66 11.28
CA ILE A 248 -6.06 -17.74 9.95
C ILE A 248 -4.63 -17.19 9.97
N ILE A 249 -4.38 -16.13 10.74
CA ILE A 249 -3.06 -15.53 10.92
C ILE A 249 -2.61 -15.61 12.38
N LYS A 250 -1.31 -15.82 12.59
CA LYS A 250 -0.66 -15.71 13.89
C LYS A 250 -0.28 -14.25 14.14
N VAL A 251 -0.62 -13.75 15.32
CA VAL A 251 -0.40 -12.34 15.68
C VAL A 251 0.49 -12.27 16.92
N LYS A 252 1.48 -11.39 16.88
CA LYS A 252 2.41 -11.12 17.99
C LYS A 252 2.36 -9.66 18.41
N GLN A 253 2.55 -9.41 19.69
CA GLN A 253 2.78 -8.07 20.20
C GLN A 253 4.21 -7.63 19.90
N SER A 254 4.36 -6.43 19.37
CA SER A 254 5.66 -5.82 19.09
C SER A 254 5.64 -4.36 19.57
N THR A 255 6.84 -3.75 19.64
CA THR A 255 6.97 -2.32 19.94
C THR A 255 7.17 -1.55 18.64
N PHE A 256 6.36 -0.54 18.40
CA PHE A 256 6.44 0.35 17.25
C PHE A 256 6.50 1.80 17.72
N LEU A 257 7.61 2.46 17.49
CA LEU A 257 7.85 3.85 17.93
C LEU A 257 7.51 4.08 19.41
N GLY A 258 7.92 3.17 20.29
CA GLY A 258 7.66 3.22 21.73
C GLY A 258 6.24 2.81 22.16
N LYS A 259 5.36 2.40 21.23
CA LYS A 259 3.99 1.97 21.53
C LYS A 259 3.80 0.49 21.20
N LYS A 260 2.95 -0.18 21.98
CA LYS A 260 2.54 -1.56 21.69
C LYS A 260 1.74 -1.61 20.38
N ALA A 261 2.09 -2.53 19.49
CA ALA A 261 1.41 -2.79 18.24
C ALA A 261 1.21 -4.31 18.08
N LEU A 262 0.09 -4.71 17.50
CA LEU A 262 -0.15 -6.08 17.08
C LEU A 262 0.24 -6.20 15.61
N ILE A 263 1.03 -7.22 15.30
CA ILE A 263 1.52 -7.48 13.95
C ILE A 263 1.44 -8.97 13.63
N SER A 264 1.25 -9.27 12.35
CA SER A 264 1.54 -10.58 11.78
C SER A 264 2.77 -10.43 10.89
N LYS A 265 3.76 -11.28 11.03
CA LYS A 265 5.09 -11.13 10.45
C LYS A 265 5.57 -12.45 9.86
N PHE A 266 5.63 -12.53 8.54
CA PHE A 266 6.12 -13.72 7.84
C PHE A 266 7.63 -13.91 8.08
N ASN A 267 8.43 -12.93 7.70
CA ASN A 267 9.87 -13.00 7.89
C ASN A 267 10.28 -12.31 9.19
N LYS A 268 11.02 -12.99 10.05
CA LYS A 268 11.52 -12.45 11.33
C LYS A 268 12.40 -11.20 11.13
N LYS A 269 13.13 -11.10 10.01
CA LYS A 269 14.03 -9.99 9.66
C LYS A 269 13.32 -8.79 9.06
N THR A 270 12.02 -8.89 8.66
CA THR A 270 11.28 -7.76 8.07
C THR A 270 11.33 -6.53 8.95
N TYR A 271 11.74 -5.42 8.38
CA TYR A 271 11.94 -4.18 9.10
C TYR A 271 10.62 -3.57 9.58
N PHE A 272 10.56 -3.24 10.87
CA PHE A 272 9.40 -2.63 11.50
C PHE A 272 9.83 -1.48 12.43
N GLY A 273 10.16 -0.32 11.85
CA GLY A 273 10.73 0.81 12.60
C GLY A 273 10.64 2.14 11.88
N LYS A 274 11.56 3.05 12.22
CA LYS A 274 11.69 4.37 11.57
C LYS A 274 12.23 4.21 10.15
N CYS A 275 11.70 4.97 9.21
CA CYS A 275 12.16 4.90 7.81
C CYS A 275 13.58 5.42 7.61
N SER A 276 14.05 6.32 8.47
CA SER A 276 15.45 6.80 8.46
C SER A 276 16.49 5.72 8.72
N THR A 277 16.09 4.60 9.33
CA THR A 277 16.95 3.44 9.61
C THR A 277 16.51 2.19 8.83
N CYS A 278 15.61 2.34 7.85
CA CYS A 278 15.17 1.27 6.98
C CYS A 278 16.23 0.97 5.91
N HIS A 279 16.64 -0.29 5.79
CA HIS A 279 17.65 -0.68 4.80
C HIS A 279 17.14 -0.57 3.36
N GLU A 280 15.87 -0.83 3.14
CA GLU A 280 15.24 -0.94 1.82
C GLU A 280 14.79 0.40 1.24
N MET A 281 14.60 1.42 2.09
CA MET A 281 14.19 2.79 1.69
C MET A 281 13.01 2.79 0.70
N CYS A 282 11.95 2.06 0.99
CA CYS A 282 10.80 1.87 0.09
C CYS A 282 11.17 1.30 -1.29
N GLY A 283 12.13 0.38 -1.35
CA GLY A 283 12.57 -0.26 -2.58
C GLY A 283 13.69 0.47 -3.36
N ILE A 284 14.02 1.71 -2.99
CA ILE A 284 15.09 2.46 -3.69
C ILE A 284 16.43 1.72 -3.67
N ARG A 285 16.75 1.10 -2.53
CA ARG A 285 18.01 0.37 -2.32
C ARG A 285 17.94 -1.12 -2.64
N ILE A 286 16.83 -1.62 -3.14
CA ILE A 286 16.74 -2.98 -3.65
C ILE A 286 17.49 -2.98 -4.99
N SER A 287 18.57 -3.76 -5.08
CA SER A 287 19.28 -4.05 -6.32
C SER A 287 19.08 -5.53 -6.64
N ASN A 288 19.22 -5.90 -7.92
CA ASN A 288 19.11 -7.29 -8.35
C ASN A 288 20.12 -8.21 -7.65
N GLU A 289 21.19 -7.68 -7.06
CA GLU A 289 22.16 -8.39 -6.25
C GLU A 289 21.68 -8.67 -4.81
N ALA A 290 20.65 -7.96 -4.33
CA ALA A 290 20.13 -8.06 -2.97
C ALA A 290 19.06 -9.17 -2.80
N HIS A 291 18.80 -9.98 -3.82
CA HIS A 291 17.84 -11.10 -3.78
C HIS A 291 18.19 -12.19 -2.75
N SER A 292 19.40 -12.19 -2.18
CA SER A 292 19.78 -13.07 -1.08
C SER A 292 19.02 -12.81 0.24
N TYR A 293 18.19 -11.77 0.31
CA TYR A 293 17.39 -11.42 1.49
C TYR A 293 15.92 -11.82 1.42
N VAL A 294 15.46 -12.36 0.32
CA VAL A 294 14.10 -12.89 0.21
C VAL A 294 14.01 -14.15 1.05
N GLY A 295 13.44 -14.01 2.25
CA GLY A 295 13.07 -15.07 3.15
C GLY A 295 14.12 -16.16 3.27
N GLY A 296 15.06 -16.05 4.18
CA GLY A 296 16.01 -17.12 4.50
C GLY A 296 15.31 -18.43 4.90
N VAL A 297 14.71 -19.08 3.95
CA VAL A 297 14.50 -20.51 3.90
C VAL A 297 15.60 -21.00 2.98
N PRO A 298 16.59 -21.78 3.48
CA PRO A 298 17.51 -22.49 2.60
C PRO A 298 16.65 -23.36 1.67
N LEU A 299 16.92 -23.33 0.38
CA LEU A 299 16.44 -24.31 -0.57
C LEU A 299 16.91 -25.70 -0.13
#